data_b5c94fe1324143c65bf8e76dca38987c
#
_entry.id   b5c94fe1324143c65bf8e76dca38987c
#
_cell.length_a   1.000
_cell.length_b   1.000
_cell.length_c   1.000
_cell.angle_alpha   90.00
_cell.angle_beta   90.00
_cell.angle_gamma   90.00
#
_symmetry.space_group_name_H-M   'P 1'
#
loop_
_entity.id
_entity.type
_entity.pdbx_description
1 polymer ?
#
loop_
_entity_poly.entity_id
_entity_poly.type
_entity_poly.pdbx_seq_one_letter_code
_entity_poly.pdbx_strand_id
1 'polypeptide(L)'
;MHYTRVMQSLIVAGVIAYSLPGNADDSVRTLVAEKGNVHIEALDQGKGHVIVILPSKGRGANDYDEVARYLAADGYRVIRPEPRGVKGSKAPMDTPTLHDFAADVALVMDKARTGPSVVVGHAWGSQPARVLAVDRPDLVNGIVLAAASIGKLPAGSSEKPYGRMVEAIKGAGNYSLPEAKRIDYLKEAFFAPGNDPRAWLSGWYDKTHQAQDHARDTTPVELYWSAGNTVPILDLQGQHDAVVIPNILKSMLGDRVEHKTIANAGHAMAPEQPREMADAIAEFAQRVYAAK
;
A
#
# COMPACT_ATOMS: atom_id res chain seq x y z
N MET A 1 45.94 -64.76 -32.64
CA MET A 1 45.97 -63.96 -31.39
C MET A 1 45.34 -62.62 -31.69
N HIS A 2 44.07 -62.45 -31.25
CA HIS A 2 43.31 -61.21 -31.42
C HIS A 2 43.18 -60.56 -30.05
N TYR A 3 43.76 -59.38 -29.88
CA TYR A 3 43.61 -58.56 -28.69
C TYR A 3 42.42 -57.62 -28.89
N THR A 4 41.34 -57.83 -28.10
CA THR A 4 40.17 -56.91 -28.01
C THR A 4 40.45 -55.86 -26.97
N ARG A 5 40.55 -54.57 -27.37
CA ARG A 5 40.63 -53.43 -26.45
C ARG A 5 39.19 -53.04 -25.96
N VAL A 6 39.00 -53.13 -24.68
CA VAL A 6 37.80 -52.60 -24.01
C VAL A 6 38.06 -51.12 -23.72
N MET A 7 37.24 -50.22 -24.31
CA MET A 7 37.18 -48.81 -23.95
C MET A 7 36.26 -48.65 -22.75
N GLN A 8 36.80 -48.20 -21.62
CA GLN A 8 36.01 -47.73 -20.48
C GLN A 8 35.64 -46.27 -20.67
N SER A 9 34.35 -46.00 -20.79
CA SER A 9 33.80 -44.62 -20.81
C SER A 9 33.64 -44.11 -19.36
N LEU A 10 34.40 -43.08 -19.00
CA LEU A 10 34.17 -42.33 -17.75
C LEU A 10 32.93 -41.42 -17.92
N ILE A 11 31.91 -41.70 -17.14
CA ILE A 11 30.78 -40.77 -16.97
C ILE A 11 31.16 -39.80 -15.85
N VAL A 12 31.43 -38.55 -16.21
CA VAL A 12 31.59 -37.46 -15.25
C VAL A 12 30.21 -36.94 -14.89
N ALA A 13 29.72 -37.31 -13.73
CA ALA A 13 28.49 -36.73 -13.15
C ALA A 13 28.79 -35.31 -12.68
N GLY A 14 28.32 -34.31 -13.44
CA GLY A 14 28.36 -32.92 -13.04
C GLY A 14 27.36 -32.69 -11.88
N VAL A 15 27.86 -32.41 -10.68
CA VAL A 15 27.06 -31.95 -9.56
C VAL A 15 26.68 -30.49 -9.80
N ILE A 16 25.43 -30.24 -10.21
CA ILE A 16 24.86 -28.90 -10.24
C ILE A 16 24.58 -28.52 -8.76
N ALA A 17 25.44 -27.71 -8.19
CA ALA A 17 25.17 -27.09 -6.88
C ALA A 17 24.06 -26.05 -7.05
N TYR A 18 22.86 -26.38 -6.63
CA TYR A 18 21.80 -25.39 -6.41
C TYR A 18 22.24 -24.54 -5.21
N SER A 19 22.63 -23.30 -5.49
CA SER A 19 22.77 -22.28 -4.44
C SER A 19 21.38 -22.01 -3.89
N LEU A 20 21.12 -22.44 -2.66
CA LEU A 20 19.93 -21.96 -1.92
C LEU A 20 20.04 -20.43 -1.86
N PRO A 21 18.94 -19.68 -2.11
CA PRO A 21 18.95 -18.24 -1.92
C PRO A 21 19.35 -17.98 -0.48
N GLY A 22 20.44 -17.22 -0.29
CA GLY A 22 20.90 -16.81 1.03
C GLY A 22 19.78 -16.11 1.76
N ASN A 23 19.69 -16.32 3.09
CA ASN A 23 18.76 -15.63 3.96
C ASN A 23 18.76 -14.15 3.63
N ALA A 24 17.67 -13.65 3.02
CA ALA A 24 17.38 -12.23 2.97
C ALA A 24 17.39 -11.75 4.43
N ASP A 25 18.10 -10.66 4.70
CA ASP A 25 18.07 -10.03 6.01
C ASP A 25 16.63 -9.50 6.23
N ASP A 26 15.79 -10.35 6.82
CA ASP A 26 14.37 -10.07 7.09
C ASP A 26 14.18 -9.05 8.22
N SER A 27 15.28 -8.47 8.74
CA SER A 27 15.21 -7.50 9.82
C SER A 27 14.50 -6.23 9.39
N VAL A 28 13.44 -5.89 10.09
CA VAL A 28 12.76 -4.59 9.97
C VAL A 28 13.57 -3.55 10.72
N ARG A 29 13.96 -2.47 10.05
CA ARG A 29 14.69 -1.35 10.64
C ARG A 29 13.78 -0.14 10.73
N THR A 30 13.95 0.68 11.76
CA THR A 30 13.31 1.99 11.83
C THR A 30 14.20 3.02 11.15
N LEU A 31 13.68 3.69 10.13
CA LEU A 31 14.25 4.86 9.50
C LEU A 31 13.59 6.10 10.09
N VAL A 32 14.37 7.14 10.36
CA VAL A 32 13.86 8.43 10.82
C VAL A 32 14.24 9.51 9.82
N ALA A 33 13.24 10.26 9.36
CA ALA A 33 13.42 11.41 8.48
C ALA A 33 12.94 12.69 9.17
N GLU A 34 13.79 13.73 9.17
CA GLU A 34 13.56 14.97 9.92
C GLU A 34 13.77 16.20 9.05
N LYS A 35 12.88 17.19 9.21
CA LYS A 35 13.01 18.52 8.61
C LYS A 35 12.24 19.55 9.44
N GLY A 36 12.96 20.47 10.09
CA GLY A 36 12.35 21.46 10.98
C GLY A 36 11.62 20.79 12.15
N ASN A 37 10.32 21.02 12.24
CA ASN A 37 9.44 20.42 13.26
C ASN A 37 8.72 19.14 12.79
N VAL A 38 9.12 18.58 11.65
CA VAL A 38 8.64 17.31 11.12
C VAL A 38 9.64 16.22 11.46
N HIS A 39 9.16 15.14 12.09
CA HIS A 39 9.89 13.92 12.42
C HIS A 39 9.02 12.73 12.01
N ILE A 40 9.41 12.01 10.98
CA ILE A 40 8.64 10.87 10.46
C ILE A 40 9.46 9.59 10.61
N GLU A 41 8.89 8.62 11.32
CA GLU A 41 9.40 7.26 11.37
C GLU A 41 8.89 6.45 10.19
N ALA A 42 9.69 5.50 9.73
CA ALA A 42 9.29 4.53 8.72
C ALA A 42 9.89 3.15 9.02
N LEU A 43 9.16 2.09 8.71
CA LEU A 43 9.68 0.74 8.71
C LEU A 43 10.35 0.47 7.37
N ASP A 44 11.60 0.00 7.38
CA ASP A 44 12.43 -0.29 6.20
C ASP A 44 12.86 -1.77 6.24
N GLN A 45 12.49 -2.55 5.24
CA GLN A 45 12.68 -3.99 5.19
C GLN A 45 13.07 -4.46 3.79
N GLY A 46 13.92 -5.48 3.69
CA GLY A 46 14.31 -6.08 2.43
C GLY A 46 15.35 -5.26 1.64
N LYS A 47 15.55 -5.61 0.37
CA LYS A 47 16.54 -5.03 -0.55
C LYS A 47 16.00 -5.03 -1.99
N GLY A 48 16.62 -4.28 -2.89
CA GLY A 48 16.24 -4.23 -4.31
C GLY A 48 15.41 -3.01 -4.67
N HIS A 49 14.56 -3.12 -5.70
CA HIS A 49 13.66 -2.05 -6.12
C HIS A 49 12.69 -1.67 -5.00
N VAL A 50 12.40 -0.39 -4.87
CA VAL A 50 11.67 0.13 -3.70
C VAL A 50 10.16 0.15 -3.94
N ILE A 51 9.42 -0.36 -2.97
CA ILE A 51 7.98 -0.21 -2.85
C ILE A 51 7.69 0.57 -1.57
N VAL A 52 6.92 1.67 -1.69
CA VAL A 52 6.49 2.48 -0.55
C VAL A 52 5.03 2.19 -0.27
N ILE A 53 4.64 1.87 0.98
CA ILE A 53 3.25 1.55 1.34
C ILE A 53 2.71 2.60 2.32
N LEU A 54 1.61 3.25 1.94
CA LEU A 54 0.91 4.27 2.72
C LEU A 54 -0.37 3.70 3.30
N PRO A 55 -0.58 3.78 4.63
CA PRO A 55 -1.67 3.10 5.30
C PRO A 55 -3.04 3.75 5.09
N SER A 56 -4.07 2.99 5.40
CA SER A 56 -5.47 3.41 5.46
C SER A 56 -5.69 4.49 6.54
N LYS A 57 -6.86 5.14 6.51
CA LYS A 57 -7.23 6.25 7.39
C LYS A 57 -7.16 5.87 8.87
N GLY A 58 -6.45 6.67 9.66
CA GLY A 58 -6.27 6.44 11.10
C GLY A 58 -5.48 5.19 11.46
N ARG A 59 -4.77 4.58 10.49
CA ARG A 59 -4.02 3.34 10.66
C ARG A 59 -2.50 3.59 10.57
N GLY A 60 -1.71 2.61 10.98
CA GLY A 60 -0.24 2.66 10.93
C GLY A 60 0.38 1.62 10.01
N ALA A 61 1.71 1.68 9.88
CA ALA A 61 2.50 0.86 8.98
C ALA A 61 2.43 -0.65 9.29
N ASN A 62 2.18 -1.03 10.55
CA ASN A 62 2.14 -2.44 10.96
C ASN A 62 0.99 -3.25 10.36
N ASP A 63 -0.08 -2.61 9.89
CA ASP A 63 -1.16 -3.33 9.19
C ASP A 63 -0.66 -4.07 7.94
N TYR A 64 0.54 -3.73 7.46
CA TYR A 64 1.15 -4.27 6.23
C TYR A 64 2.40 -5.12 6.51
N ASP A 65 2.61 -5.59 7.76
CA ASP A 65 3.80 -6.37 8.13
C ASP A 65 3.93 -7.63 7.27
N GLU A 66 2.84 -8.39 7.10
CA GLU A 66 2.85 -9.60 6.28
C GLU A 66 3.02 -9.31 4.78
N VAL A 67 2.35 -8.27 4.25
CA VAL A 67 2.52 -7.84 2.86
C VAL A 67 3.98 -7.46 2.60
N ALA A 68 4.59 -6.69 3.51
CA ALA A 68 5.98 -6.26 3.39
C ALA A 68 6.95 -7.44 3.51
N ARG A 69 6.66 -8.42 4.35
CA ARG A 69 7.46 -9.64 4.48
C ARG A 69 7.47 -10.44 3.17
N TYR A 70 6.30 -10.60 2.53
CA TYR A 70 6.22 -11.27 1.23
C TYR A 70 6.96 -10.51 0.13
N LEU A 71 6.76 -9.20 0.02
CA LEU A 71 7.47 -8.37 -0.96
C LEU A 71 8.99 -8.38 -0.73
N ALA A 72 9.45 -8.36 0.53
CA ALA A 72 10.88 -8.46 0.85
C ALA A 72 11.46 -9.82 0.44
N ALA A 73 10.73 -10.92 0.66
CA ALA A 73 11.11 -12.25 0.21
C ALA A 73 11.16 -12.36 -1.33
N ASP A 74 10.30 -11.61 -2.03
CA ASP A 74 10.27 -11.51 -3.49
C ASP A 74 11.36 -10.54 -4.05
N GLY A 75 12.25 -10.00 -3.20
CA GLY A 75 13.42 -9.21 -3.60
C GLY A 75 13.18 -7.71 -3.70
N TYR A 76 12.13 -7.18 -3.08
CA TYR A 76 11.89 -5.74 -2.99
C TYR A 76 12.36 -5.15 -1.67
N ARG A 77 12.76 -3.87 -1.67
CA ARG A 77 12.89 -3.08 -0.47
C ARG A 77 11.58 -2.39 -0.18
N VAL A 78 10.97 -2.63 0.97
CA VAL A 78 9.67 -2.08 1.36
C VAL A 78 9.84 -1.03 2.43
N ILE A 79 9.38 0.18 2.14
CA ILE A 79 9.39 1.32 3.06
C ILE A 79 7.94 1.67 3.41
N ARG A 80 7.66 1.73 4.71
CA ARG A 80 6.32 1.99 5.24
C ARG A 80 6.37 3.18 6.20
N PRO A 81 6.17 4.42 5.70
CA PRO A 81 6.11 5.59 6.56
C PRO A 81 4.94 5.51 7.55
N GLU A 82 5.20 5.81 8.82
CA GLU A 82 4.14 6.05 9.80
C GLU A 82 3.58 7.45 9.58
N PRO A 83 2.27 7.62 9.39
CA PRO A 83 1.68 8.94 9.25
C PRO A 83 1.99 9.83 10.44
N ARG A 84 2.00 11.15 10.23
CA ARG A 84 2.11 12.12 11.34
C ARG A 84 1.08 11.82 12.43
N GLY A 85 1.50 11.82 13.70
CA GLY A 85 0.69 11.48 14.87
C GLY A 85 0.58 9.98 15.17
N VAL A 86 1.21 9.11 14.35
CA VAL A 86 1.26 7.66 14.60
C VAL A 86 2.63 7.31 15.20
N LYS A 87 2.63 6.56 16.30
CA LYS A 87 3.84 6.14 17.04
C LYS A 87 4.80 7.30 17.29
N GLY A 88 6.05 7.23 16.82
CA GLY A 88 7.05 8.28 16.99
C GLY A 88 6.94 9.43 15.98
N SER A 89 6.14 9.29 14.91
CA SER A 89 5.98 10.34 13.90
C SER A 89 5.29 11.59 14.45
N LYS A 90 5.93 12.75 14.28
CA LYS A 90 5.48 14.04 14.80
C LYS A 90 5.59 15.10 13.71
N ALA A 91 4.52 15.85 13.52
CA ALA A 91 4.46 17.03 12.64
C ALA A 91 3.28 17.90 13.07
N PRO A 92 3.14 19.14 12.57
CA PRO A 92 1.96 19.95 12.83
C PRO A 92 0.67 19.23 12.42
N MET A 93 -0.34 19.24 13.31
CA MET A 93 -1.59 18.48 13.14
C MET A 93 -2.83 19.36 13.04
N ASP A 94 -2.73 20.67 13.28
CA ASP A 94 -3.90 21.55 13.40
C ASP A 94 -4.63 21.74 12.07
N THR A 95 -3.89 22.00 10.99
CA THR A 95 -4.48 22.28 9.66
C THR A 95 -3.65 21.67 8.51
N PRO A 96 -3.27 20.38 8.56
CA PRO A 96 -2.49 19.79 7.49
C PRO A 96 -3.33 19.61 6.22
N THR A 97 -2.70 19.74 5.08
CA THR A 97 -3.24 19.42 3.76
C THR A 97 -2.75 18.05 3.27
N LEU A 98 -3.29 17.54 2.17
CA LEU A 98 -2.73 16.32 1.54
C LEU A 98 -1.32 16.54 1.02
N HIS A 99 -0.93 17.78 0.66
CA HIS A 99 0.44 18.13 0.29
C HIS A 99 1.42 17.97 1.46
N ASP A 100 0.97 18.26 2.69
CA ASP A 100 1.80 18.05 3.88
C ASP A 100 2.06 16.55 4.14
N PHE A 101 1.03 15.71 3.99
CA PHE A 101 1.19 14.25 4.09
C PHE A 101 2.06 13.68 2.95
N ALA A 102 1.92 14.18 1.74
CA ALA A 102 2.77 13.80 0.61
C ALA A 102 4.23 14.25 0.83
N ALA A 103 4.45 15.44 1.39
CA ALA A 103 5.78 15.94 1.74
C ALA A 103 6.45 15.09 2.84
N ASP A 104 5.71 14.57 3.82
CA ASP A 104 6.23 13.62 4.81
C ASP A 104 6.75 12.35 4.15
N VAL A 105 5.99 11.80 3.20
CA VAL A 105 6.39 10.63 2.42
C VAL A 105 7.64 10.94 1.58
N ALA A 106 7.66 12.06 0.88
CA ALA A 106 8.82 12.51 0.10
C ALA A 106 10.07 12.67 0.98
N LEU A 107 9.93 13.23 2.19
CA LEU A 107 11.03 13.38 3.15
C LEU A 107 11.62 12.01 3.54
N VAL A 108 10.78 11.00 3.78
CA VAL A 108 11.21 9.62 4.06
C VAL A 108 11.91 9.03 2.84
N MET A 109 11.36 9.18 1.63
CA MET A 109 11.93 8.66 0.39
C MET A 109 13.30 9.29 0.07
N ASP A 110 13.43 10.60 0.23
CA ASP A 110 14.70 11.34 0.07
C ASP A 110 15.73 10.85 1.10
N LYS A 111 15.36 10.69 2.37
CA LYS A 111 16.23 10.18 3.43
C LYS A 111 16.67 8.76 3.16
N ALA A 112 15.77 7.91 2.69
CA ALA A 112 16.03 6.51 2.33
C ALA A 112 16.79 6.35 1.01
N ARG A 113 16.92 7.43 0.22
CA ARG A 113 17.51 7.44 -1.13
C ARG A 113 16.85 6.39 -2.04
N THR A 114 15.52 6.40 -2.06
CA THR A 114 14.75 5.40 -2.80
C THR A 114 14.90 5.55 -4.31
N GLY A 115 15.10 6.77 -4.80
CA GLY A 115 14.86 7.11 -6.19
C GLY A 115 13.39 6.93 -6.58
N PRO A 116 13.08 6.96 -7.89
CA PRO A 116 11.72 6.73 -8.37
C PRO A 116 11.21 5.33 -8.02
N SER A 117 10.06 5.25 -7.34
CA SER A 117 9.55 4.03 -6.72
C SER A 117 8.10 3.73 -7.10
N VAL A 118 7.66 2.49 -6.87
CA VAL A 118 6.23 2.16 -6.86
C VAL A 118 5.65 2.54 -5.50
N VAL A 119 4.59 3.35 -5.52
CA VAL A 119 3.93 3.82 -4.31
C VAL A 119 2.55 3.17 -4.19
N VAL A 120 2.32 2.45 -3.12
CA VAL A 120 1.05 1.80 -2.78
C VAL A 120 0.31 2.67 -1.79
N GLY A 121 -0.87 3.14 -2.14
CA GLY A 121 -1.75 3.86 -1.23
C GLY A 121 -3.01 3.07 -0.94
N HIS A 122 -3.21 2.64 0.30
CA HIS A 122 -4.40 1.92 0.71
C HIS A 122 -5.48 2.88 1.22
N ALA A 123 -6.67 2.81 0.66
CA ALA A 123 -7.83 3.62 1.04
C ALA A 123 -7.46 5.12 1.09
N TRP A 124 -7.45 5.74 2.29
CA TRP A 124 -7.03 7.13 2.46
C TRP A 124 -5.60 7.37 1.98
N GLY A 125 -4.67 6.44 2.20
CA GLY A 125 -3.28 6.53 1.74
C GLY A 125 -3.13 6.71 0.22
N SER A 126 -4.17 6.36 -0.55
CA SER A 126 -4.23 6.61 -1.99
C SER A 126 -4.25 8.09 -2.36
N GLN A 127 -4.69 8.96 -1.46
CA GLN A 127 -4.77 10.40 -1.70
C GLN A 127 -3.37 11.03 -1.63
N PRO A 128 -2.59 10.91 -0.53
CA PRO A 128 -1.22 11.41 -0.51
C PRO A 128 -0.31 10.72 -1.54
N ALA A 129 -0.56 9.45 -1.92
CA ALA A 129 0.18 8.80 -3.00
C ALA A 129 -0.02 9.51 -4.35
N ARG A 130 -1.26 9.91 -4.67
CA ARG A 130 -1.58 10.67 -5.89
C ARG A 130 -1.04 12.10 -5.83
N VAL A 131 -1.13 12.76 -4.67
CA VAL A 131 -0.51 14.08 -4.46
C VAL A 131 1.01 14.00 -4.63
N LEU A 132 1.66 12.98 -4.08
CA LEU A 132 3.10 12.77 -4.24
C LEU A 132 3.51 12.67 -5.72
N ALA A 133 2.72 11.97 -6.54
CA ALA A 133 3.00 11.85 -7.98
C ALA A 133 2.86 13.19 -8.73
N VAL A 134 2.09 14.12 -8.20
CA VAL A 134 1.94 15.49 -8.74
C VAL A 134 3.09 16.39 -8.26
N ASP A 135 3.35 16.38 -6.95
CA ASP A 135 4.29 17.30 -6.30
C ASP A 135 5.75 16.86 -6.51
N ARG A 136 6.01 15.54 -6.55
CA ARG A 136 7.33 14.93 -6.69
C ARG A 136 7.33 13.81 -7.73
N PRO A 137 7.06 14.13 -9.02
CA PRO A 137 7.05 13.13 -10.10
C PRO A 137 8.40 12.41 -10.26
N ASP A 138 9.49 13.00 -9.78
CA ASP A 138 10.82 12.41 -9.72
C ASP A 138 10.92 11.21 -8.77
N LEU A 139 9.99 11.06 -7.83
CA LEU A 139 9.97 9.96 -6.85
C LEU A 139 9.01 8.82 -7.21
N VAL A 140 8.16 8.97 -8.24
CA VAL A 140 7.07 8.02 -8.50
C VAL A 140 7.15 7.42 -9.90
N ASN A 141 7.40 6.11 -9.98
CA ASN A 141 7.40 5.35 -11.23
C ASN A 141 6.03 4.74 -11.57
N GLY A 142 5.23 4.43 -10.56
CA GLY A 142 3.89 3.86 -10.70
C GLY A 142 3.16 3.89 -9.36
N ILE A 143 1.83 3.78 -9.39
CA ILE A 143 0.99 3.84 -8.20
C ILE A 143 0.07 2.62 -8.15
N VAL A 144 -0.01 1.99 -6.97
CA VAL A 144 -1.06 1.02 -6.64
C VAL A 144 -2.08 1.71 -5.75
N LEU A 145 -3.30 1.78 -6.21
CA LEU A 145 -4.45 2.33 -5.50
C LEU A 145 -5.26 1.17 -4.93
N ALA A 146 -4.93 0.75 -3.72
CA ALA A 146 -5.56 -0.38 -3.05
C ALA A 146 -6.80 0.08 -2.28
N ALA A 147 -7.97 -0.50 -2.56
CA ALA A 147 -9.26 -0.14 -1.95
C ALA A 147 -9.48 1.39 -1.96
N ALA A 148 -9.17 2.04 -3.07
CA ALA A 148 -9.02 3.48 -3.11
C ALA A 148 -10.32 4.21 -3.42
N SER A 149 -10.62 5.23 -2.62
CA SER A 149 -11.59 6.24 -2.99
C SER A 149 -11.05 7.12 -4.11
N ILE A 150 -11.86 7.34 -5.14
CA ILE A 150 -11.49 8.24 -6.23
C ILE A 150 -11.64 9.71 -5.86
N GLY A 151 -12.49 10.03 -4.88
CA GLY A 151 -12.80 11.40 -4.48
C GLY A 151 -13.59 12.21 -5.52
N LYS A 152 -13.75 11.70 -6.75
CA LYS A 152 -14.47 12.32 -7.85
C LYS A 152 -15.32 11.29 -8.59
N LEU A 153 -16.54 11.65 -8.94
CA LEU A 153 -17.46 10.78 -9.69
C LEU A 153 -17.61 11.27 -11.13
N PRO A 154 -17.95 10.37 -12.07
CA PRO A 154 -18.34 10.77 -13.40
C PRO A 154 -19.51 11.76 -13.37
N ALA A 155 -19.53 12.69 -14.31
CA ALA A 155 -20.64 13.64 -14.44
C ALA A 155 -21.96 12.88 -14.59
N GLY A 156 -22.97 13.26 -13.79
CA GLY A 156 -24.29 12.62 -13.80
C GLY A 156 -24.39 11.33 -12.97
N SER A 157 -23.33 10.90 -12.28
CA SER A 157 -23.42 9.76 -11.37
C SER A 157 -24.35 10.07 -10.20
N SER A 158 -25.29 9.14 -9.92
CA SER A 158 -26.14 9.17 -8.73
C SER A 158 -25.52 8.46 -7.52
N GLU A 159 -24.37 7.83 -7.70
CA GLU A 159 -23.72 7.10 -6.63
C GLU A 159 -23.18 8.04 -5.55
N LYS A 160 -23.29 7.60 -4.29
CA LYS A 160 -22.73 8.32 -3.15
C LYS A 160 -21.65 7.45 -2.54
N PRO A 161 -20.35 7.80 -2.73
CA PRO A 161 -19.27 7.11 -2.04
C PRO A 161 -19.55 7.13 -0.53
N TYR A 162 -19.40 6.00 0.12
CA TYR A 162 -19.57 5.80 1.57
C TYR A 162 -21.00 5.98 2.13
N GLY A 163 -22.01 6.38 1.38
CA GLY A 163 -23.29 6.85 1.89
C GLY A 163 -23.92 5.99 2.97
N ARG A 164 -24.03 4.66 2.73
CA ARG A 164 -24.57 3.69 3.69
C ARG A 164 -23.55 3.23 4.73
N MET A 165 -22.24 3.38 4.46
CA MET A 165 -21.14 2.87 5.30
C MET A 165 -20.58 3.92 6.27
N VAL A 166 -21.06 5.17 6.24
CA VAL A 166 -20.50 6.27 7.05
C VAL A 166 -20.49 5.95 8.54
N GLU A 167 -21.58 5.37 9.07
CA GLU A 167 -21.68 5.01 10.48
C GLU A 167 -20.68 3.90 10.83
N ALA A 168 -20.63 2.83 10.04
CA ALA A 168 -19.72 1.71 10.25
C ALA A 168 -18.26 2.15 10.15
N ILE A 169 -17.90 2.96 9.14
CA ILE A 169 -16.54 3.51 8.96
C ILE A 169 -16.11 4.34 10.17
N LYS A 170 -17.00 5.21 10.70
CA LYS A 170 -16.69 6.04 11.87
C LYS A 170 -16.69 5.23 13.18
N GLY A 171 -17.59 4.26 13.28
CA GLY A 171 -17.76 3.47 14.49
C GLY A 171 -16.71 2.41 14.73
N ALA A 172 -16.13 1.82 13.67
CA ALA A 172 -15.14 0.77 13.79
C ALA A 172 -13.92 1.17 14.63
N GLY A 173 -13.41 2.39 14.45
CA GLY A 173 -12.28 2.96 15.19
C GLY A 173 -12.66 3.66 16.51
N ASN A 174 -13.93 3.77 16.84
CA ASN A 174 -14.39 4.52 18.01
C ASN A 174 -14.30 3.70 19.29
N TYR A 175 -13.26 3.90 20.08
CA TYR A 175 -13.02 3.19 21.34
C TYR A 175 -14.05 3.49 22.45
N SER A 176 -14.92 4.50 22.30
CA SER A 176 -16.02 4.75 23.26
C SER A 176 -17.20 3.78 23.08
N LEU A 177 -17.25 3.05 21.95
CA LEU A 177 -18.27 2.05 21.68
C LEU A 177 -17.85 0.67 22.24
N PRO A 178 -18.84 -0.17 22.62
CA PRO A 178 -18.58 -1.56 23.00
C PRO A 178 -17.85 -2.31 21.90
N GLU A 179 -16.91 -3.20 22.28
CA GLU A 179 -16.12 -3.98 21.35
C GLU A 179 -16.99 -4.77 20.36
N ALA A 180 -18.05 -5.42 20.83
CA ALA A 180 -18.98 -6.15 19.98
C ALA A 180 -19.57 -5.28 18.86
N LYS A 181 -19.95 -4.03 19.17
CA LYS A 181 -20.48 -3.09 18.17
C LYS A 181 -19.42 -2.69 17.15
N ARG A 182 -18.17 -2.50 17.59
CA ARG A 182 -17.05 -2.19 16.71
C ARG A 182 -16.73 -3.37 15.79
N ILE A 183 -16.81 -4.60 16.29
CA ILE A 183 -16.66 -5.83 15.47
C ILE A 183 -17.75 -5.88 14.39
N ASP A 184 -19.01 -5.56 14.72
CA ASP A 184 -20.09 -5.52 13.74
C ASP A 184 -19.81 -4.50 12.64
N TYR A 185 -19.35 -3.30 12.99
CA TYR A 185 -18.96 -2.27 12.03
C TYR A 185 -17.76 -2.68 11.16
N LEU A 186 -16.79 -3.38 11.73
CA LEU A 186 -15.65 -3.92 10.97
C LEU A 186 -16.12 -4.93 9.93
N LYS A 187 -17.03 -5.84 10.29
CA LYS A 187 -17.64 -6.80 9.36
C LYS A 187 -18.45 -6.11 8.27
N GLU A 188 -19.21 -5.08 8.64
CA GLU A 188 -20.08 -4.40 7.71
C GLU A 188 -19.33 -3.62 6.64
N ALA A 189 -18.26 -2.90 7.03
CA ALA A 189 -17.58 -1.96 6.14
C ALA A 189 -16.26 -2.47 5.58
N PHE A 190 -15.52 -3.32 6.32
CA PHE A 190 -14.11 -3.52 6.01
C PHE A 190 -13.71 -4.95 5.69
N PHE A 191 -14.37 -5.95 6.27
CA PHE A 191 -13.96 -7.34 6.14
C PHE A 191 -14.92 -8.16 5.28
N ALA A 192 -14.37 -9.04 4.45
CA ALA A 192 -15.15 -10.01 3.68
C ALA A 192 -15.86 -11.02 4.61
N PRO A 193 -17.00 -11.57 4.19
CA PRO A 193 -17.69 -12.61 4.95
C PRO A 193 -16.77 -13.80 5.26
N GLY A 194 -16.70 -14.19 6.54
CA GLY A 194 -15.88 -15.31 7.00
C GLY A 194 -14.48 -14.94 7.49
N ASN A 195 -13.98 -13.77 7.20
CA ASN A 195 -12.68 -13.29 7.68
C ASN A 195 -12.78 -12.71 9.11
N ASP A 196 -11.68 -12.75 9.86
CA ASP A 196 -11.66 -12.26 11.26
C ASP A 196 -11.44 -10.75 11.32
N PRO A 197 -12.46 -9.96 11.73
CA PRO A 197 -12.37 -8.51 11.80
C PRO A 197 -11.47 -8.02 12.95
N ARG A 198 -11.09 -8.91 13.89
CA ARG A 198 -10.28 -8.52 15.05
C ARG A 198 -8.90 -8.01 14.67
N ALA A 199 -8.41 -8.32 13.46
CA ALA A 199 -7.17 -7.77 12.91
C ALA A 199 -7.14 -6.23 12.93
N TRP A 200 -8.32 -5.57 12.80
CA TRP A 200 -8.44 -4.11 12.87
C TRP A 200 -9.17 -3.61 14.13
N LEU A 201 -9.36 -4.44 15.13
CA LEU A 201 -10.02 -4.02 16.38
C LEU A 201 -9.17 -3.01 17.18
N SER A 202 -7.86 -3.03 17.02
CA SER A 202 -6.91 -2.07 17.61
C SER A 202 -6.14 -1.31 16.50
N GLY A 203 -5.24 -0.40 16.92
CA GLY A 203 -4.36 0.32 15.98
C GLY A 203 -5.02 1.51 15.29
N TRP A 204 -6.05 2.11 15.91
CA TRP A 204 -6.69 3.34 15.44
C TRP A 204 -6.11 4.55 16.16
N TYR A 205 -5.81 5.62 15.41
CA TYR A 205 -5.19 6.85 15.89
C TYR A 205 -6.12 8.04 15.60
N ASP A 206 -6.97 8.40 16.58
CA ASP A 206 -8.03 9.40 16.41
C ASP A 206 -7.54 10.78 15.96
N LYS A 207 -6.45 11.28 16.55
CA LYS A 207 -5.89 12.58 16.15
C LYS A 207 -5.40 12.57 14.71
N THR A 208 -4.75 11.49 14.30
CA THR A 208 -4.32 11.29 12.90
C THR A 208 -5.53 11.20 11.97
N HIS A 209 -6.56 10.45 12.35
CA HIS A 209 -7.80 10.34 11.60
C HIS A 209 -8.45 11.72 11.36
N GLN A 210 -8.56 12.57 12.40
CA GLN A 210 -9.12 13.92 12.29
C GLN A 210 -8.28 14.81 11.37
N ALA A 211 -6.96 14.80 11.51
CA ALA A 211 -6.04 15.54 10.65
C ALA A 211 -6.12 15.08 9.17
N GLN A 212 -6.32 13.78 8.96
CA GLN A 212 -6.50 13.19 7.65
C GLN A 212 -7.84 13.57 7.01
N ASP A 213 -8.93 13.64 7.77
CA ASP A 213 -10.22 14.16 7.30
C ASP A 213 -10.10 15.64 6.92
N HIS A 214 -9.46 16.46 7.77
CA HIS A 214 -9.20 17.86 7.46
C HIS A 214 -8.39 18.02 6.15
N ALA A 215 -7.32 17.27 6.00
CA ALA A 215 -6.46 17.32 4.82
C ALA A 215 -7.24 16.98 3.53
N ARG A 216 -8.07 15.95 3.56
CA ARG A 216 -8.94 15.57 2.44
C ARG A 216 -9.95 16.68 2.11
N ASP A 217 -10.59 17.24 3.11
CA ASP A 217 -11.70 18.20 2.94
C ASP A 217 -11.20 19.57 2.47
N THR A 218 -9.94 19.91 2.74
CA THR A 218 -9.33 21.20 2.39
C THR A 218 -8.44 21.15 1.14
N THR A 219 -8.08 19.97 0.63
CA THR A 219 -7.29 19.85 -0.61
C THR A 219 -8.22 19.56 -1.80
N PRO A 220 -8.33 20.45 -2.80
CA PRO A 220 -9.18 20.22 -3.97
C PRO A 220 -8.80 18.95 -4.72
N VAL A 221 -9.76 18.07 -4.94
CA VAL A 221 -9.54 16.77 -5.59
C VAL A 221 -9.01 16.89 -7.01
N GLU A 222 -9.37 17.97 -7.72
CA GLU A 222 -8.92 18.29 -9.08
C GLU A 222 -7.40 18.37 -9.20
N LEU A 223 -6.71 18.72 -8.12
CA LEU A 223 -5.26 18.85 -8.13
C LEU A 223 -4.54 17.50 -8.21
N TYR A 224 -5.17 16.42 -7.74
CA TYR A 224 -4.45 15.14 -7.57
C TYR A 224 -5.19 13.88 -8.05
N TRP A 225 -6.49 13.93 -8.33
CA TRP A 225 -7.30 12.73 -8.59
C TRP A 225 -6.72 11.81 -9.68
N SER A 226 -6.07 12.38 -10.70
CA SER A 226 -5.48 11.68 -11.82
C SER A 226 -4.01 11.27 -11.63
N ALA A 227 -3.40 11.56 -10.46
CA ALA A 227 -1.99 11.31 -10.19
C ALA A 227 -1.05 11.87 -11.28
N GLY A 228 -1.30 13.12 -11.72
CA GLY A 228 -0.47 13.83 -12.69
C GLY A 228 -0.54 13.33 -14.13
N ASN A 229 -1.43 12.41 -14.48
CA ASN A 229 -1.64 11.84 -15.82
C ASN A 229 -0.44 11.13 -16.48
N THR A 230 0.63 10.85 -15.75
CA THR A 230 1.90 10.36 -16.35
C THR A 230 2.29 8.96 -15.91
N VAL A 231 1.94 8.54 -14.69
CA VAL A 231 2.36 7.25 -14.13
C VAL A 231 1.33 6.14 -14.41
N PRO A 232 1.77 4.88 -14.62
CA PRO A 232 0.86 3.74 -14.67
C PRO A 232 0.20 3.53 -13.30
N ILE A 233 -1.04 3.05 -13.31
CA ILE A 233 -1.84 2.84 -12.11
C ILE A 233 -2.35 1.40 -12.08
N LEU A 234 -2.20 0.73 -10.93
CA LEU A 234 -2.95 -0.49 -10.60
C LEU A 234 -4.09 -0.11 -9.65
N ASP A 235 -5.34 -0.33 -10.07
CA ASP A 235 -6.53 -0.29 -9.23
C ASP A 235 -6.75 -1.67 -8.61
N LEU A 236 -6.39 -1.82 -7.34
CA LEU A 236 -6.45 -3.08 -6.61
C LEU A 236 -7.63 -3.09 -5.65
N GLN A 237 -8.61 -3.96 -5.87
CA GLN A 237 -9.85 -3.97 -5.11
C GLN A 237 -10.11 -5.34 -4.46
N GLY A 238 -10.70 -5.33 -3.26
CA GLY A 238 -11.22 -6.53 -2.64
C GLY A 238 -12.56 -6.94 -3.30
N GLN A 239 -12.77 -8.23 -3.52
CA GLN A 239 -14.01 -8.77 -4.11
C GLN A 239 -15.27 -8.35 -3.33
N HIS A 240 -15.14 -8.21 -2.01
CA HIS A 240 -16.21 -7.87 -1.08
C HIS A 240 -16.06 -6.47 -0.47
N ASP A 241 -15.29 -5.58 -1.12
CA ASP A 241 -15.13 -4.21 -0.63
C ASP A 241 -16.47 -3.46 -0.70
N ALA A 242 -17.02 -3.12 0.47
CA ALA A 242 -18.28 -2.40 0.59
C ALA A 242 -18.13 -0.87 0.52
N VAL A 243 -16.89 -0.36 0.56
CA VAL A 243 -16.58 1.07 0.69
C VAL A 243 -16.34 1.72 -0.66
N VAL A 244 -15.67 1.04 -1.58
CA VAL A 244 -15.29 1.61 -2.88
C VAL A 244 -16.30 1.28 -3.97
N ILE A 245 -16.30 2.08 -5.04
CA ILE A 245 -17.08 1.84 -6.25
C ILE A 245 -16.21 1.05 -7.23
N PRO A 246 -16.62 -0.16 -7.62
CA PRO A 246 -15.82 -1.01 -8.50
C PRO A 246 -15.52 -0.36 -9.86
N ASN A 247 -14.30 -0.56 -10.38
CA ASN A 247 -13.85 -0.20 -11.73
C ASN A 247 -13.95 1.30 -12.11
N ILE A 248 -14.23 2.18 -11.15
CA ILE A 248 -14.46 3.59 -11.48
C ILE A 248 -13.18 4.30 -11.97
N LEU A 249 -12.01 3.93 -11.45
CA LEU A 249 -10.72 4.49 -11.89
C LEU A 249 -10.46 4.15 -13.36
N LYS A 250 -10.70 2.91 -13.78
CA LYS A 250 -10.55 2.50 -15.19
C LYS A 250 -11.48 3.28 -16.10
N SER A 251 -12.73 3.48 -15.71
CA SER A 251 -13.70 4.24 -16.50
C SER A 251 -13.31 5.71 -16.68
N MET A 252 -12.63 6.32 -15.71
CA MET A 252 -12.25 7.73 -15.72
C MET A 252 -10.87 8.02 -16.29
N LEU A 253 -9.91 7.11 -16.13
CA LEU A 253 -8.50 7.31 -16.47
C LEU A 253 -8.03 6.43 -17.65
N GLY A 254 -8.92 5.59 -18.22
CA GLY A 254 -8.68 4.80 -19.42
C GLY A 254 -7.56 3.76 -19.26
N ASP A 255 -6.78 3.57 -20.33
CA ASP A 255 -5.79 2.48 -20.44
C ASP A 255 -4.58 2.61 -19.53
N ARG A 256 -4.42 3.73 -18.88
CA ARG A 256 -3.41 3.95 -17.85
C ARG A 256 -3.65 3.15 -16.57
N VAL A 257 -4.89 2.67 -16.37
CA VAL A 257 -5.32 1.92 -15.20
C VAL A 257 -5.46 0.45 -15.56
N GLU A 258 -4.65 -0.38 -14.92
CA GLU A 258 -4.89 -1.82 -14.80
C GLU A 258 -5.83 -2.06 -13.61
N HIS A 259 -6.74 -3.03 -13.72
CA HIS A 259 -7.62 -3.41 -12.61
C HIS A 259 -7.35 -4.86 -12.20
N LYS A 260 -7.24 -5.10 -10.90
CA LYS A 260 -7.11 -6.44 -10.32
C LYS A 260 -7.99 -6.56 -9.07
N THR A 261 -8.72 -7.67 -8.96
CA THR A 261 -9.55 -7.98 -7.80
C THR A 261 -8.90 -9.08 -6.96
N ILE A 262 -8.82 -8.88 -5.65
CA ILE A 262 -8.38 -9.88 -4.67
C ILE A 262 -9.62 -10.67 -4.20
N ALA A 263 -9.64 -11.97 -4.47
CA ALA A 263 -10.71 -12.85 -4.01
C ALA A 263 -10.74 -12.96 -2.48
N ASN A 264 -11.94 -13.15 -1.91
CA ASN A 264 -12.15 -13.30 -0.45
C ASN A 264 -11.57 -12.14 0.40
N ALA A 265 -11.41 -10.96 -0.18
CA ALA A 265 -10.99 -9.75 0.53
C ALA A 265 -12.10 -8.70 0.53
N GLY A 266 -12.22 -7.97 1.63
CA GLY A 266 -12.98 -6.75 1.75
C GLY A 266 -12.09 -5.51 1.55
N HIS A 267 -12.45 -4.43 2.22
CA HIS A 267 -11.68 -3.19 2.24
C HIS A 267 -10.32 -3.36 2.97
N ALA A 268 -10.28 -4.20 4.01
CA ALA A 268 -9.09 -4.46 4.83
C ALA A 268 -8.18 -5.54 4.21
N MET A 269 -7.95 -5.52 2.90
CA MET A 269 -7.29 -6.60 2.16
C MET A 269 -5.90 -7.00 2.68
N ALA A 270 -5.16 -6.10 3.31
CA ALA A 270 -3.82 -6.39 3.81
C ALA A 270 -3.81 -7.45 4.93
N PRO A 271 -4.64 -7.41 5.99
CA PRO A 271 -4.74 -8.50 6.95
C PRO A 271 -5.56 -9.69 6.46
N GLU A 272 -6.43 -9.52 5.43
CA GLU A 272 -7.29 -10.58 4.93
C GLU A 272 -6.57 -11.51 3.95
N GLN A 273 -5.86 -10.94 2.98
CA GLN A 273 -5.20 -11.66 1.89
C GLN A 273 -3.80 -11.06 1.63
N PRO A 274 -2.87 -11.12 2.61
CA PRO A 274 -1.59 -10.44 2.52
C PRO A 274 -0.69 -10.98 1.40
N ARG A 275 -0.73 -12.29 1.09
CA ARG A 275 0.07 -12.88 0.02
C ARG A 275 -0.44 -12.44 -1.34
N GLU A 276 -1.74 -12.54 -1.57
CA GLU A 276 -2.38 -12.15 -2.84
C GLU A 276 -2.21 -10.65 -3.11
N MET A 277 -2.28 -9.81 -2.05
CA MET A 277 -2.00 -8.39 -2.15
C MET A 277 -0.53 -8.14 -2.54
N ALA A 278 0.40 -8.84 -1.90
CA ALA A 278 1.82 -8.74 -2.21
C ALA A 278 2.12 -9.18 -3.66
N ASP A 279 1.56 -10.31 -4.10
CA ASP A 279 1.73 -10.82 -5.46
C ASP A 279 1.23 -9.83 -6.52
N ALA A 280 0.05 -9.24 -6.29
CA ALA A 280 -0.49 -8.23 -7.20
C ALA A 280 0.39 -6.97 -7.30
N ILE A 281 0.92 -6.51 -6.16
CA ILE A 281 1.85 -5.38 -6.10
C ILE A 281 3.17 -5.73 -6.80
N ALA A 282 3.74 -6.92 -6.55
CA ALA A 282 5.00 -7.37 -7.14
C ALA A 282 4.91 -7.51 -8.66
N GLU A 283 3.83 -8.12 -9.18
CA GLU A 283 3.58 -8.22 -10.63
C GLU A 283 3.52 -6.85 -11.31
N PHE A 284 2.82 -5.90 -10.70
CA PHE A 284 2.76 -4.53 -11.23
C PHE A 284 4.12 -3.84 -11.15
N ALA A 285 4.81 -3.93 -10.00
CA ALA A 285 6.12 -3.33 -9.80
C ALA A 285 7.15 -3.88 -10.80
N GLN A 286 7.16 -5.19 -11.06
CA GLN A 286 8.03 -5.82 -12.04
C GLN A 286 7.88 -5.19 -13.44
N ARG A 287 6.64 -5.00 -13.91
CA ARG A 287 6.37 -4.34 -15.21
C ARG A 287 6.82 -2.89 -15.22
N VAL A 288 6.55 -2.15 -14.14
CA VAL A 288 6.94 -0.74 -14.02
C VAL A 288 8.46 -0.57 -14.04
N TYR A 289 9.20 -1.42 -13.34
CA TYR A 289 10.66 -1.35 -13.29
C TYR A 289 11.32 -1.90 -14.57
N ALA A 290 10.73 -2.87 -15.24
CA ALA A 290 11.24 -3.40 -16.51
C ALA A 290 11.09 -2.40 -17.68
N ALA A 291 10.18 -1.43 -17.59
CA ALA A 291 9.93 -0.41 -18.61
C ALA A 291 10.84 0.83 -18.49
N LYS A 292 11.75 0.85 -17.51
CA LYS A 292 12.70 1.96 -17.23
C LYS A 292 14.14 1.56 -17.54
#